data_e40d08bc2a7bcba881326291ee90040b
#
_entry.id   e40d08bc2a7bcba881326291ee90040b
#
_cell.length_a   1.000
_cell.length_b   1.000
_cell.length_c   1.000
_cell.angle_alpha   90.00
_cell.angle_beta   90.00
_cell.angle_gamma   90.00
#
_symmetry.space_group_name_H-M   'P 1'
#
loop_
_entity.id
_entity.type
_entity.pdbx_description
1 polymer ?
#
loop_
_entity_poly.entity_id
_entity_poly.type
_entity_poly.pdbx_seq_one_letter_code
_entity_poly.pdbx_strand_id
1 'polypeptide(L)'
;MKSTPQINKTWLMAGVAAVVVLGGAGLYAMTRSPAEAPAAEGEAGHSEAEGEHAEGEEVGGEEGLVVLTAAQITAANIAIVAVTGGGGGETRLSGRVEPMIDARAAVAASVGGRVERVLVAPGQSVRAGQPLAILVSGDAASLRADADAAQANAIAAEQAHSREESLADQGVVARRDAEVAHAQALSAQAAARAARARASAAGSPNASGRLSVTSPISGVVTSVQVGPGGFAAQGGVIAEVTNPARVEIVFNAPPALAAQVRAGSAIRVQGPAGEFDAVVTGVAAGAGAESGGTVIRARPSGGSLPPAGSAVSGTVVTGGDAGGLTVPSDAIQTVEGASVVFVRTAEGFRAVPVLAGRQAGDRTEILSGLTGAERIAGANAFLLKAELAKGEAEHGH
;
A
#
# COMPACT_ATOMS: atom_id res chain seq x y z
N MET A 1 4.18 -27.81 -52.36
CA MET A 1 3.33 -26.65 -52.53
C MET A 1 1.98 -26.96 -51.90
N LYS A 2 1.71 -26.53 -50.69
CA LYS A 2 0.39 -26.54 -50.04
C LYS A 2 0.19 -25.18 -49.42
N SER A 3 -0.71 -24.43 -49.99
CA SER A 3 -1.10 -23.07 -49.56
C SER A 3 -2.01 -23.17 -48.34
N THR A 4 -1.65 -22.51 -47.25
CA THR A 4 -2.49 -22.28 -46.08
C THR A 4 -3.38 -21.06 -46.32
N PRO A 5 -4.68 -21.08 -46.00
CA PRO A 5 -5.55 -19.92 -46.16
C PRO A 5 -5.33 -18.93 -44.99
N GLN A 6 -5.14 -17.69 -45.36
CA GLN A 6 -5.17 -16.58 -44.40
C GLN A 6 -6.62 -16.29 -43.96
N ILE A 7 -6.89 -16.38 -42.67
CA ILE A 7 -8.18 -16.01 -42.06
C ILE A 7 -8.12 -14.51 -41.74
N ASN A 8 -8.98 -13.73 -42.40
CA ASN A 8 -9.11 -12.29 -42.18
C ASN A 8 -9.70 -11.98 -40.78
N LYS A 9 -8.93 -11.25 -39.99
CA LYS A 9 -9.28 -10.84 -38.61
C LYS A 9 -10.44 -9.84 -38.49
N THR A 10 -11.04 -9.40 -39.55
CA THR A 10 -12.11 -8.38 -39.55
C THR A 10 -13.53 -8.92 -39.27
N TRP A 11 -13.72 -10.24 -39.27
CA TRP A 11 -15.04 -10.84 -39.01
C TRP A 11 -15.29 -11.19 -37.53
N LEU A 12 -14.28 -11.16 -36.67
CA LEU A 12 -14.41 -11.49 -35.24
C LEU A 12 -14.90 -10.32 -34.38
N MET A 13 -14.85 -9.08 -34.88
CA MET A 13 -15.31 -7.90 -34.12
C MET A 13 -16.80 -7.57 -34.32
N ALA A 14 -17.45 -8.16 -35.32
CA ALA A 14 -18.89 -7.90 -35.57
C ALA A 14 -19.84 -8.78 -34.73
N GLY A 15 -19.35 -9.88 -34.17
CA GLY A 15 -20.15 -10.83 -33.35
C GLY A 15 -20.38 -10.40 -31.90
N VAL A 16 -19.48 -9.57 -31.33
CA VAL A 16 -19.52 -9.19 -29.89
C VAL A 16 -20.47 -8.02 -29.64
N ALA A 17 -20.70 -7.15 -30.62
CA ALA A 17 -21.57 -5.98 -30.48
C ALA A 17 -23.08 -6.33 -30.46
N ALA A 18 -23.48 -7.45 -31.05
CA ALA A 18 -24.91 -7.83 -31.13
C ALA A 18 -25.46 -8.49 -29.84
N VAL A 19 -24.60 -9.05 -28.98
CA VAL A 19 -25.03 -9.72 -27.73
C VAL A 19 -25.23 -8.72 -26.59
N VAL A 20 -24.59 -7.55 -26.61
CA VAL A 20 -24.71 -6.53 -25.55
C VAL A 20 -26.00 -5.71 -25.69
N VAL A 21 -26.54 -5.55 -26.90
CA VAL A 21 -27.75 -4.76 -27.13
C VAL A 21 -29.05 -5.54 -26.82
N LEU A 22 -29.03 -6.88 -26.95
CA LEU A 22 -30.20 -7.71 -26.62
C LEU A 22 -30.27 -8.10 -25.12
N GLY A 23 -29.19 -8.04 -24.36
CA GLY A 23 -29.20 -8.26 -22.92
C GLY A 23 -29.66 -7.06 -22.08
N GLY A 24 -29.53 -5.84 -22.58
CA GLY A 24 -29.88 -4.60 -21.86
C GLY A 24 -31.39 -4.29 -21.87
N ALA A 25 -32.14 -4.75 -22.88
CA ALA A 25 -33.57 -4.48 -22.99
C ALA A 25 -34.45 -5.41 -22.13
N GLY A 26 -33.95 -6.60 -21.76
CA GLY A 26 -34.67 -7.56 -20.91
C GLY A 26 -34.69 -7.19 -19.42
N LEU A 27 -33.66 -6.48 -18.93
CA LEU A 27 -33.54 -6.14 -17.51
C LEU A 27 -34.32 -4.86 -17.12
N TYR A 28 -34.64 -4.00 -18.08
CA TYR A 28 -35.38 -2.75 -17.84
C TYR A 28 -36.89 -2.95 -17.71
N ALA A 29 -37.41 -4.09 -18.17
CA ALA A 29 -38.86 -4.40 -18.12
C ALA A 29 -39.31 -5.09 -16.82
N MET A 30 -38.40 -5.54 -15.95
CA MET A 30 -38.73 -6.29 -14.72
C MET A 30 -38.76 -5.47 -13.42
N THR A 31 -38.53 -4.14 -13.48
CA THR A 31 -38.48 -3.30 -12.28
C THR A 31 -39.53 -2.21 -12.18
N ARG A 32 -40.67 -2.35 -12.86
CA ARG A 32 -41.83 -1.42 -12.69
C ARG A 32 -43.05 -2.19 -12.20
N SER A 33 -43.31 -2.13 -10.90
CA SER A 33 -44.65 -2.40 -10.32
C SER A 33 -45.48 -1.12 -10.30
N PRO A 34 -46.73 -1.18 -10.62
CA PRO A 34 -47.59 0.01 -10.69
C PRO A 34 -48.06 0.44 -9.30
N ALA A 35 -48.07 1.75 -9.13
CA ALA A 35 -48.70 2.44 -8.02
C ALA A 35 -50.22 2.41 -8.19
N GLU A 36 -50.93 2.07 -7.14
CA GLU A 36 -52.40 2.21 -7.04
C GLU A 36 -52.70 3.35 -6.06
N ALA A 37 -53.47 4.30 -6.49
CA ALA A 37 -53.88 5.49 -5.76
C ALA A 37 -55.32 5.34 -5.18
N PRO A 38 -55.78 6.25 -4.31
CA PRO A 38 -56.68 5.97 -3.20
C PRO A 38 -58.14 6.25 -3.48
N ALA A 39 -59.04 5.66 -2.72
CA ALA A 39 -60.43 6.07 -2.64
C ALA A 39 -60.77 6.52 -1.21
N ALA A 40 -61.50 7.61 -1.17
CA ALA A 40 -61.92 8.40 -0.03
C ALA A 40 -63.26 7.93 0.58
N GLU A 41 -63.66 8.62 1.68
CA GLU A 41 -64.98 8.73 2.35
C GLU A 41 -65.24 7.68 3.44
N GLY A 42 -65.70 8.03 4.62
CA GLY A 42 -66.37 9.20 5.15
C GLY A 42 -66.59 9.11 6.64
N GLU A 43 -66.72 10.23 7.19
CA GLU A 43 -67.57 10.80 8.26
C GLU A 43 -68.03 10.06 9.55
N ALA A 44 -67.96 10.92 10.55
CA ALA A 44 -68.81 11.14 11.76
C ALA A 44 -68.22 10.56 13.06
N GLY A 45 -67.88 11.33 14.09
CA GLY A 45 -68.54 12.47 14.71
C GLY A 45 -68.81 12.14 16.19
N HIS A 46 -68.66 13.13 17.05
CA HIS A 46 -69.00 13.26 18.48
C HIS A 46 -67.81 13.13 19.42
N SER A 47 -67.25 14.24 19.99
CA SER A 47 -67.84 15.23 20.96
C SER A 47 -67.82 14.81 22.40
N GLU A 48 -67.09 15.68 23.17
CA GLU A 48 -67.28 16.02 24.61
C GLU A 48 -66.86 14.95 25.67
N ALA A 49 -66.08 15.23 26.68
CA ALA A 49 -66.15 16.33 27.63
C ALA A 49 -64.91 16.45 28.50
N GLU A 50 -64.74 17.64 29.00
CA GLU A 50 -63.84 18.14 30.00
C GLU A 50 -63.73 17.31 31.30
N GLY A 51 -62.51 17.34 31.86
CA GLY A 51 -62.22 16.87 33.22
C GLY A 51 -60.87 17.38 33.66
N GLU A 52 -60.84 18.63 34.10
CA GLU A 52 -59.78 19.23 34.89
C GLU A 52 -59.56 18.47 36.21
N HIS A 53 -58.33 18.00 36.45
CA HIS A 53 -57.82 17.91 37.82
C HIS A 53 -56.34 18.21 37.84
N ALA A 54 -56.03 19.22 38.60
CA ALA A 54 -54.72 19.74 38.93
C ALA A 54 -53.97 18.83 39.89
N GLU A 55 -52.64 19.02 39.84
CA GLU A 55 -51.67 18.89 40.93
C GLU A 55 -51.32 17.47 41.43
N GLY A 56 -50.12 17.15 41.12
CA GLY A 56 -49.26 16.17 41.74
C GLY A 56 -47.89 16.24 41.11
N GLU A 57 -47.05 17.21 41.52
CA GLU A 57 -45.58 17.08 41.32
C GLU A 57 -45.11 15.86 42.09
N GLU A 58 -45.15 14.69 41.48
CA GLU A 58 -44.28 13.60 41.89
C GLU A 58 -42.92 13.86 41.28
N VAL A 59 -41.99 14.30 42.13
CA VAL A 59 -40.55 14.18 41.90
C VAL A 59 -40.26 12.69 41.69
N GLY A 60 -40.29 12.26 40.42
CA GLY A 60 -39.86 10.94 40.01
C GLY A 60 -38.42 10.75 40.45
N GLY A 61 -38.21 9.93 41.46
CA GLY A 61 -36.89 9.50 41.86
C GLY A 61 -36.19 8.98 40.60
N GLU A 62 -35.05 9.54 40.23
CA GLU A 62 -34.30 9.19 39.01
C GLU A 62 -33.87 7.71 39.13
N GLU A 63 -34.63 6.80 38.52
CA GLU A 63 -34.30 5.38 38.44
C GLU A 63 -32.90 5.21 37.88
N GLY A 64 -32.03 4.48 38.56
CA GLY A 64 -30.67 4.18 38.12
C GLY A 64 -29.60 5.16 38.60
N LEU A 65 -29.90 6.12 39.49
CA LEU A 65 -28.92 7.01 40.09
C LEU A 65 -28.29 6.42 41.36
N VAL A 66 -26.97 6.26 41.37
CA VAL A 66 -26.18 5.90 42.55
C VAL A 66 -25.49 7.15 43.07
N VAL A 67 -25.98 7.67 44.19
CA VAL A 67 -25.43 8.87 44.84
C VAL A 67 -24.17 8.48 45.62
N LEU A 68 -23.03 9.04 45.26
CA LEU A 68 -21.74 8.81 45.91
C LEU A 68 -20.93 10.11 46.00
N THR A 69 -20.43 10.38 47.17
CA THR A 69 -19.50 11.50 47.39
C THR A 69 -18.13 11.23 46.76
N ALA A 70 -17.38 12.26 46.48
CA ALA A 70 -16.02 12.13 45.96
C ALA A 70 -15.09 11.29 46.86
N ALA A 71 -15.28 11.38 48.18
CA ALA A 71 -14.53 10.59 49.16
C ALA A 71 -14.86 9.09 49.07
N GLN A 72 -16.13 8.73 48.88
CA GLN A 72 -16.57 7.33 48.71
C GLN A 72 -16.08 6.74 47.39
N ILE A 73 -16.10 7.52 46.29
CA ILE A 73 -15.57 7.11 44.97
C ILE A 73 -14.08 6.79 45.09
N THR A 74 -13.33 7.64 45.79
CA THR A 74 -11.90 7.42 46.01
C THR A 74 -11.63 6.21 46.89
N ALA A 75 -12.40 6.06 47.97
CA ALA A 75 -12.29 4.91 48.90
C ALA A 75 -12.64 3.56 48.23
N ALA A 76 -13.61 3.57 47.32
CA ALA A 76 -13.98 2.42 46.49
C ALA A 76 -13.04 2.16 45.32
N ASN A 77 -12.05 3.02 45.12
CA ASN A 77 -11.08 2.95 44.03
C ASN A 77 -11.75 2.80 42.63
N ILE A 78 -12.85 3.53 42.40
CA ILE A 78 -13.56 3.52 41.14
C ILE A 78 -12.82 4.41 40.17
N ALA A 79 -12.28 3.83 39.10
CA ALA A 79 -11.58 4.57 38.06
C ALA A 79 -12.59 5.31 37.16
N ILE A 80 -12.43 6.62 37.02
CA ILE A 80 -13.24 7.42 36.10
C ILE A 80 -12.46 7.59 34.81
N VAL A 81 -13.00 7.07 33.71
CA VAL A 81 -12.39 7.08 32.39
C VAL A 81 -13.26 7.80 31.38
N ALA A 82 -12.64 8.41 30.37
CA ALA A 82 -13.38 9.00 29.25
C ALA A 82 -13.78 7.89 28.26
N VAL A 83 -14.94 8.04 27.66
CA VAL A 83 -15.31 7.27 26.47
C VAL A 83 -14.37 7.68 25.32
N THR A 84 -13.79 6.72 24.62
CA THR A 84 -12.90 7.01 23.52
C THR A 84 -13.53 6.55 22.20
N GLY A 85 -13.37 7.36 21.15
CA GLY A 85 -13.70 6.94 19.79
C GLY A 85 -12.70 5.89 19.32
N GLY A 86 -13.16 4.92 18.53
CA GLY A 86 -12.31 3.91 17.94
C GLY A 86 -12.67 2.48 18.34
N GLY A 87 -13.84 2.01 17.96
CA GLY A 87 -14.20 0.60 17.98
C GLY A 87 -13.61 -0.14 16.80
N GLY A 88 -12.35 -0.59 16.89
CA GLY A 88 -11.73 -1.40 15.87
C GLY A 88 -11.45 -2.81 16.36
N GLY A 89 -11.83 -3.83 15.56
CA GLY A 89 -11.37 -5.19 15.81
C GLY A 89 -9.87 -5.29 15.53
N GLU A 90 -9.12 -5.80 16.52
CA GLU A 90 -7.74 -6.19 16.28
C GLU A 90 -7.69 -7.51 15.51
N THR A 91 -7.02 -7.51 14.37
CA THR A 91 -6.83 -8.73 13.59
C THR A 91 -5.35 -8.99 13.38
N ARG A 92 -4.93 -10.20 13.68
CA ARG A 92 -3.55 -10.64 13.46
C ARG A 92 -3.40 -11.19 12.06
N LEU A 93 -2.35 -10.74 11.36
CA LEU A 93 -1.96 -11.13 10.03
C LEU A 93 -0.60 -11.81 10.06
N SER A 94 -0.42 -12.85 9.27
CA SER A 94 0.89 -13.41 9.00
C SER A 94 1.52 -12.71 7.80
N GLY A 95 2.82 -12.44 7.88
CA GLY A 95 3.56 -11.75 6.84
C GLY A 95 5.02 -12.18 6.75
N ARG A 96 5.69 -11.62 5.76
CA ARG A 96 7.12 -11.82 5.51
C ARG A 96 7.77 -10.48 5.16
N VAL A 97 9.01 -10.31 5.59
CA VAL A 97 9.86 -9.19 5.19
C VAL A 97 10.44 -9.50 3.82
N GLU A 98 10.20 -8.64 2.84
CA GLU A 98 10.71 -8.75 1.48
C GLU A 98 11.53 -7.52 1.10
N PRO A 99 12.57 -7.65 0.25
CA PRO A 99 13.22 -6.48 -0.32
C PRO A 99 12.21 -5.69 -1.16
N MET A 100 12.23 -4.37 -1.08
CA MET A 100 11.46 -3.53 -1.99
C MET A 100 11.88 -3.82 -3.44
N ILE A 101 10.99 -3.56 -4.39
CA ILE A 101 11.24 -3.85 -5.82
C ILE A 101 12.52 -3.17 -6.34
N ASP A 102 12.77 -1.94 -5.90
CA ASP A 102 13.95 -1.15 -6.24
C ASP A 102 15.18 -1.40 -5.32
N ALA A 103 15.02 -2.29 -4.35
CA ALA A 103 16.10 -2.76 -3.48
C ALA A 103 16.83 -3.99 -4.03
N ARG A 104 16.37 -4.54 -5.15
CA ARG A 104 17.03 -5.69 -5.83
C ARG A 104 17.43 -5.29 -7.23
N ALA A 105 18.63 -5.70 -7.62
CA ALA A 105 19.12 -5.54 -8.98
C ALA A 105 19.74 -6.85 -9.47
N ALA A 106 19.20 -7.40 -10.54
CA ALA A 106 19.83 -8.41 -11.33
C ALA A 106 20.78 -7.71 -12.32
N VAL A 107 22.08 -7.84 -12.10
CA VAL A 107 23.09 -7.20 -12.92
C VAL A 107 23.43 -8.11 -14.09
N ALA A 108 22.97 -7.73 -15.27
CA ALA A 108 23.09 -8.50 -16.50
C ALA A 108 24.19 -7.98 -17.41
N ALA A 109 24.71 -8.84 -18.29
CA ALA A 109 25.63 -8.46 -19.35
C ALA A 109 24.92 -7.64 -20.43
N SER A 110 25.43 -6.44 -20.74
CA SER A 110 24.89 -5.59 -21.82
C SER A 110 25.15 -6.20 -23.20
N VAL A 111 26.24 -6.92 -23.35
CA VAL A 111 26.65 -7.66 -24.54
C VAL A 111 27.15 -9.04 -24.16
N GLY A 112 27.04 -10.01 -25.05
CA GLY A 112 27.57 -11.35 -24.84
C GLY A 112 29.09 -11.33 -24.76
N GLY A 113 29.65 -12.10 -23.80
CA GLY A 113 31.09 -12.18 -23.65
C GLY A 113 31.57 -13.19 -22.60
N ARG A 114 32.87 -13.44 -22.60
CA ARG A 114 33.50 -14.29 -21.60
C ARG A 114 33.84 -13.45 -20.36
N VAL A 115 33.51 -13.96 -19.18
CA VAL A 115 33.93 -13.38 -17.91
C VAL A 115 35.44 -13.58 -17.73
N GLU A 116 36.20 -12.51 -17.76
CA GLU A 116 37.64 -12.55 -17.50
C GLU A 116 37.92 -12.67 -16.01
N ARG A 117 37.26 -11.84 -15.20
CA ARG A 117 37.41 -11.82 -13.74
C ARG A 117 36.09 -11.46 -13.08
N VAL A 118 35.86 -12.04 -11.93
CA VAL A 118 34.83 -11.61 -10.96
C VAL A 118 35.55 -10.87 -9.83
N LEU A 119 35.07 -9.68 -9.49
CA LEU A 119 35.72 -8.76 -8.55
C LEU A 119 35.06 -8.76 -7.18
N VAL A 120 33.96 -9.49 -7.01
CA VAL A 120 33.13 -9.51 -5.80
C VAL A 120 32.76 -10.95 -5.45
N ALA A 121 32.43 -11.17 -4.17
CA ALA A 121 31.95 -12.45 -3.68
C ALA A 121 30.54 -12.30 -3.07
N PRO A 122 29.71 -13.36 -3.03
CA PRO A 122 28.48 -13.37 -2.27
C PRO A 122 28.70 -12.95 -0.81
N GLY A 123 27.83 -12.11 -0.27
CA GLY A 123 27.96 -11.51 1.07
C GLY A 123 28.76 -10.21 1.11
N GLN A 124 29.46 -9.83 0.03
CA GLN A 124 30.24 -8.59 -0.02
C GLN A 124 29.35 -7.37 -0.24
N SER A 125 29.60 -6.28 0.50
CA SER A 125 28.95 -4.98 0.29
C SER A 125 29.54 -4.27 -0.92
N VAL A 126 28.70 -3.68 -1.75
CA VAL A 126 29.05 -2.93 -2.95
C VAL A 126 28.32 -1.60 -3.02
N ARG A 127 28.88 -0.63 -3.72
CA ARG A 127 28.26 0.67 -4.00
C ARG A 127 27.71 0.72 -5.42
N ALA A 128 26.75 1.60 -5.65
CA ALA A 128 26.31 1.92 -7.01
C ALA A 128 27.50 2.39 -7.86
N GLY A 129 27.62 1.87 -9.10
CA GLY A 129 28.75 2.12 -10.01
C GLY A 129 29.99 1.24 -9.75
N GLN A 130 30.05 0.47 -8.67
CA GLN A 130 31.17 -0.39 -8.38
C GLN A 130 31.24 -1.56 -9.38
N PRO A 131 32.45 -1.85 -9.98
CA PRO A 131 32.64 -3.00 -10.83
C PRO A 131 32.46 -4.32 -10.08
N LEU A 132 31.65 -5.22 -10.65
CA LEU A 132 31.38 -6.56 -10.14
C LEU A 132 32.15 -7.63 -10.92
N ALA A 133 32.26 -7.45 -12.23
CA ALA A 133 32.96 -8.35 -13.13
C ALA A 133 33.58 -7.60 -14.32
N ILE A 134 34.57 -8.20 -14.93
CA ILE A 134 35.17 -7.77 -16.20
C ILE A 134 34.83 -8.82 -17.25
N LEU A 135 34.22 -8.37 -18.36
CA LEU A 135 33.92 -9.16 -19.52
C LEU A 135 34.85 -8.82 -20.67
N VAL A 136 35.12 -9.78 -21.53
CA VAL A 136 35.76 -9.61 -22.84
C VAL A 136 34.77 -10.08 -23.91
N SER A 137 34.46 -9.20 -24.87
CA SER A 137 33.47 -9.42 -25.91
C SER A 137 34.01 -8.94 -27.27
N GLY A 138 33.90 -9.79 -28.29
CA GLY A 138 34.19 -9.41 -29.68
C GLY A 138 33.24 -8.37 -30.21
N ASP A 139 31.95 -8.47 -29.87
CA ASP A 139 30.92 -7.50 -30.26
C ASP A 139 31.18 -6.14 -29.63
N ALA A 140 31.63 -6.09 -28.36
CA ALA A 140 32.03 -4.85 -27.71
C ALA A 140 33.25 -4.22 -28.37
N ALA A 141 34.23 -5.04 -28.81
CA ALA A 141 35.39 -4.54 -29.52
C ALA A 141 35.00 -3.92 -30.87
N SER A 142 34.07 -4.55 -31.62
CA SER A 142 33.59 -4.01 -32.90
C SER A 142 32.83 -2.69 -32.71
N LEU A 143 31.94 -2.59 -31.73
CA LEU A 143 31.23 -1.35 -31.38
C LEU A 143 32.21 -0.19 -31.03
N ARG A 144 33.30 -0.51 -30.37
CA ARG A 144 34.35 0.45 -30.06
C ARG A 144 35.10 0.88 -31.34
N ALA A 145 35.49 -0.05 -32.19
CA ALA A 145 36.16 0.22 -33.45
C ALA A 145 35.28 1.06 -34.40
N ASP A 146 33.97 0.76 -34.47
CA ASP A 146 33.02 1.55 -35.26
C ASP A 146 32.90 2.99 -34.73
N ALA A 147 32.89 3.17 -33.39
CA ALA A 147 32.86 4.51 -32.82
C ALA A 147 34.13 5.31 -33.10
N ASP A 148 35.30 4.66 -33.04
CA ASP A 148 36.58 5.30 -33.35
C ASP A 148 36.69 5.65 -34.83
N ALA A 149 36.26 4.76 -35.77
CA ALA A 149 36.21 5.02 -37.19
C ALA A 149 35.26 6.17 -37.56
N ALA A 150 34.04 6.16 -37.00
CA ALA A 150 33.07 7.24 -37.21
C ALA A 150 33.59 8.58 -36.66
N GLN A 151 34.30 8.58 -35.55
CA GLN A 151 34.95 9.77 -35.01
C GLN A 151 36.06 10.29 -35.92
N ALA A 152 36.91 9.41 -36.47
CA ALA A 152 37.95 9.80 -37.41
C ALA A 152 37.36 10.42 -38.69
N ASN A 153 36.26 9.83 -39.20
CA ASN A 153 35.55 10.38 -40.36
C ASN A 153 34.95 11.76 -40.07
N ALA A 154 34.37 11.96 -38.86
CA ALA A 154 33.82 13.25 -38.46
C ALA A 154 34.91 14.35 -38.39
N ILE A 155 36.09 14.01 -37.84
CA ILE A 155 37.25 14.93 -37.81
C ILE A 155 37.72 15.28 -39.21
N ALA A 156 37.82 14.29 -40.11
CA ALA A 156 38.26 14.53 -41.51
C ALA A 156 37.26 15.40 -42.28
N ALA A 157 35.96 15.17 -42.11
CA ALA A 157 34.90 15.96 -42.72
C ALA A 157 34.88 17.40 -42.21
N GLU A 158 35.07 17.61 -40.91
CA GLU A 158 35.19 18.95 -40.33
C GLU A 158 36.39 19.72 -40.84
N GLN A 159 37.54 19.06 -40.96
CA GLN A 159 38.74 19.66 -41.55
C GLN A 159 38.54 19.99 -43.03
N ALA A 160 37.80 19.17 -43.80
CA ALA A 160 37.46 19.47 -45.19
C ALA A 160 36.55 20.70 -45.27
N HIS A 161 35.47 20.74 -44.45
CA HIS A 161 34.59 21.90 -44.37
C HIS A 161 35.35 23.19 -44.07
N SER A 162 36.19 23.21 -43.03
CA SER A 162 36.98 24.38 -42.64
C SER A 162 37.90 24.86 -43.78
N ARG A 163 38.49 23.94 -44.57
CA ARG A 163 39.30 24.32 -45.75
C ARG A 163 38.45 24.93 -46.86
N GLU A 164 37.32 24.29 -47.21
CA GLU A 164 36.41 24.77 -48.24
C GLU A 164 35.80 26.14 -47.90
N GLU A 165 35.42 26.33 -46.62
CA GLU A 165 34.93 27.61 -46.11
C GLU A 165 35.96 28.72 -46.24
N SER A 166 37.24 28.49 -45.89
CA SER A 166 38.33 29.42 -46.00
C SER A 166 38.64 29.77 -47.48
N LEU A 167 38.60 28.79 -48.41
CA LEU A 167 38.79 28.99 -49.83
C LEU A 167 37.59 29.71 -50.45
N ALA A 168 36.37 29.50 -50.00
CA ALA A 168 35.18 30.21 -50.46
C ALA A 168 35.24 31.70 -50.07
N ASP A 169 35.68 31.97 -48.81
CA ASP A 169 35.86 33.35 -48.33
C ASP A 169 36.97 34.15 -49.15
N GLN A 170 37.98 33.41 -49.63
CA GLN A 170 38.99 33.94 -50.49
C GLN A 170 38.54 34.04 -51.96
N GLY A 171 37.33 33.56 -52.30
CA GLY A 171 36.84 33.57 -53.69
C GLY A 171 37.46 32.52 -54.62
N VAL A 172 38.12 31.49 -54.03
CA VAL A 172 38.83 30.44 -54.81
C VAL A 172 37.87 29.31 -55.21
N VAL A 173 36.88 28.98 -54.34
CA VAL A 173 35.87 27.98 -54.63
C VAL A 173 34.48 28.59 -54.53
N ALA A 174 33.47 27.92 -55.08
CA ALA A 174 32.08 28.37 -54.97
C ALA A 174 31.53 28.18 -53.56
N ARG A 175 30.71 29.08 -53.01
CA ARG A 175 30.06 28.97 -51.72
C ARG A 175 29.23 27.67 -51.55
N ARG A 176 28.64 27.20 -52.67
CA ARG A 176 27.94 25.93 -52.73
C ARG A 176 28.81 24.74 -52.28
N ASP A 177 30.11 24.79 -52.64
CA ASP A 177 31.00 23.65 -52.26
C ASP A 177 31.35 23.68 -50.79
N ALA A 178 31.47 24.84 -50.16
CA ALA A 178 31.58 24.98 -48.70
C ALA A 178 30.28 24.52 -47.98
N GLU A 179 29.10 24.85 -48.54
CA GLU A 179 27.80 24.38 -47.99
C GLU A 179 27.68 22.85 -48.06
N VAL A 180 28.14 22.23 -49.17
CA VAL A 180 28.14 20.75 -49.29
C VAL A 180 29.11 20.13 -48.28
N ALA A 181 30.31 20.70 -48.12
CA ALA A 181 31.29 20.23 -47.14
C ALA A 181 30.74 20.37 -45.69
N HIS A 182 30.04 21.46 -45.41
CA HIS A 182 29.35 21.66 -44.14
C HIS A 182 28.29 20.57 -43.86
N ALA A 183 27.42 20.30 -44.84
CA ALA A 183 26.40 19.25 -44.71
C ALA A 183 27.05 17.88 -44.51
N GLN A 184 28.17 17.58 -45.17
CA GLN A 184 28.93 16.34 -44.98
C GLN A 184 29.52 16.26 -43.55
N ALA A 185 30.08 17.35 -43.03
CA ALA A 185 30.62 17.43 -41.67
C ALA A 185 29.52 17.18 -40.63
N LEU A 186 28.35 17.80 -40.79
CA LEU A 186 27.18 17.57 -39.90
C LEU A 186 26.70 16.10 -39.90
N SER A 187 26.66 15.51 -41.13
CA SER A 187 26.29 14.09 -41.27
C SER A 187 27.30 13.16 -40.60
N ALA A 188 28.59 13.38 -40.80
CA ALA A 188 29.65 12.59 -40.17
C ALA A 188 29.66 12.73 -38.62
N GLN A 189 29.44 13.95 -38.11
CA GLN A 189 29.28 14.18 -36.68
C GLN A 189 28.08 13.45 -36.11
N ALA A 190 26.93 13.42 -36.82
CA ALA A 190 25.75 12.68 -36.40
C ALA A 190 26.02 11.15 -36.32
N ALA A 191 26.75 10.63 -37.36
CA ALA A 191 27.17 9.22 -37.38
C ALA A 191 28.11 8.88 -36.21
N ALA A 192 29.06 9.76 -35.89
CA ALA A 192 29.97 9.58 -34.74
C ALA A 192 29.23 9.60 -33.40
N ARG A 193 28.26 10.52 -33.23
CA ARG A 193 27.40 10.52 -32.01
C ARG A 193 26.60 9.22 -31.86
N ALA A 194 26.02 8.72 -32.96
CA ALA A 194 25.26 7.47 -32.96
C ALA A 194 26.14 6.26 -32.64
N ALA A 195 27.33 6.15 -33.20
CA ALA A 195 28.27 5.06 -32.93
C ALA A 195 28.76 5.09 -31.47
N ARG A 196 29.10 6.27 -30.94
CA ARG A 196 29.43 6.42 -29.48
C ARG A 196 28.30 6.03 -28.58
N ALA A 197 27.06 6.41 -28.91
CA ALA A 197 25.89 6.02 -28.09
C ALA A 197 25.73 4.49 -28.03
N ARG A 198 25.95 3.77 -29.14
CA ARG A 198 25.92 2.31 -29.16
C ARG A 198 27.03 1.72 -28.30
N ALA A 199 28.26 2.19 -28.39
CA ALA A 199 29.38 1.74 -27.57
C ALA A 199 29.14 2.03 -26.07
N SER A 200 28.55 3.18 -25.73
CA SER A 200 28.19 3.53 -24.37
C SER A 200 27.09 2.62 -23.81
N ALA A 201 26.06 2.32 -24.59
CA ALA A 201 25.00 1.38 -24.21
C ALA A 201 25.53 -0.05 -23.96
N ALA A 202 26.59 -0.44 -24.66
CA ALA A 202 27.30 -1.68 -24.46
C ALA A 202 28.18 -1.71 -23.19
N GLY A 203 28.30 -0.60 -22.45
CA GLY A 203 29.14 -0.50 -21.26
C GLY A 203 30.50 0.15 -21.47
N SER A 204 30.66 0.97 -22.53
CA SER A 204 31.85 1.72 -22.85
C SER A 204 33.14 0.85 -22.94
N PRO A 205 33.17 -0.14 -23.83
CA PRO A 205 34.29 -1.06 -23.93
C PRO A 205 35.57 -0.33 -24.33
N ASN A 206 36.70 -0.88 -23.95
CA ASN A 206 38.01 -0.45 -24.49
C ASN A 206 38.30 -1.09 -25.87
N ALA A 207 39.44 -0.75 -26.48
CA ALA A 207 39.81 -1.26 -27.79
C ALA A 207 39.96 -2.79 -27.88
N SER A 208 40.20 -3.48 -26.76
CA SER A 208 40.27 -4.95 -26.71
C SER A 208 38.92 -5.61 -26.36
N GLY A 209 37.82 -4.87 -26.38
CA GLY A 209 36.51 -5.37 -26.06
C GLY A 209 36.30 -5.68 -24.58
N ARG A 210 37.17 -5.23 -23.68
CA ARG A 210 36.96 -5.33 -22.24
C ARG A 210 35.96 -4.28 -21.78
N LEU A 211 35.02 -4.72 -20.97
CA LEU A 211 34.02 -3.87 -20.32
C LEU A 211 33.83 -4.27 -18.86
N SER A 212 33.49 -3.30 -18.04
CA SER A 212 33.15 -3.52 -16.64
C SER A 212 31.66 -3.60 -16.47
N VAL A 213 31.19 -4.67 -15.81
CA VAL A 213 29.79 -4.80 -15.37
C VAL A 213 29.69 -4.23 -13.98
N THR A 214 28.91 -3.17 -13.81
CA THR A 214 28.82 -2.42 -12.55
C THR A 214 27.48 -2.61 -11.87
N SER A 215 27.45 -2.47 -10.55
CA SER A 215 26.20 -2.50 -9.77
C SER A 215 25.39 -1.22 -9.99
N PRO A 216 24.09 -1.28 -10.35
CA PRO A 216 23.24 -0.10 -10.43
C PRO A 216 22.82 0.45 -9.07
N ILE A 217 22.90 -0.35 -8.00
CA ILE A 217 22.48 0.02 -6.63
C ILE A 217 23.60 -0.27 -5.63
N SER A 218 23.55 0.41 -4.49
CA SER A 218 24.36 0.03 -3.31
C SER A 218 23.64 -1.05 -2.52
N GLY A 219 24.37 -2.07 -2.06
CA GLY A 219 23.80 -3.20 -1.34
C GLY A 219 24.81 -4.30 -1.06
N VAL A 220 24.32 -5.51 -0.91
CA VAL A 220 25.11 -6.72 -0.68
C VAL A 220 24.91 -7.65 -1.87
N VAL A 221 25.99 -8.24 -2.37
CA VAL A 221 25.92 -9.26 -3.43
C VAL A 221 25.28 -10.53 -2.85
N THR A 222 24.14 -10.91 -3.39
CA THR A 222 23.39 -12.10 -2.96
C THR A 222 23.85 -13.35 -3.68
N SER A 223 24.15 -13.23 -4.97
CA SER A 223 24.65 -14.37 -5.77
C SER A 223 25.57 -13.89 -6.90
N VAL A 224 26.45 -14.77 -7.33
CA VAL A 224 27.24 -14.64 -8.56
C VAL A 224 26.98 -15.88 -9.38
N GLN A 225 26.40 -15.70 -10.58
CA GLN A 225 25.91 -16.80 -11.40
C GLN A 225 26.91 -17.28 -12.43
N VAL A 226 27.86 -16.41 -12.83
CA VAL A 226 28.87 -16.74 -13.86
C VAL A 226 30.24 -16.48 -13.27
N GLY A 227 31.05 -17.55 -13.15
CA GLY A 227 32.43 -17.51 -12.69
C GLY A 227 33.45 -17.11 -13.75
N PRO A 228 34.75 -16.88 -13.37
CA PRO A 228 35.82 -16.63 -14.30
C PRO A 228 35.96 -17.72 -15.35
N GLY A 229 36.13 -17.34 -16.63
CA GLY A 229 36.18 -18.25 -17.79
C GLY A 229 34.81 -18.64 -18.34
N GLY A 230 33.72 -18.44 -17.60
CA GLY A 230 32.36 -18.67 -18.06
C GLY A 230 31.92 -17.66 -19.12
N PHE A 231 30.87 -18.01 -19.87
CA PHE A 231 30.27 -17.13 -20.88
C PHE A 231 28.94 -16.58 -20.38
N ALA A 232 28.79 -15.26 -20.44
CA ALA A 232 27.52 -14.58 -20.21
C ALA A 232 26.91 -14.17 -21.55
N ALA A 233 25.71 -14.65 -21.84
CA ALA A 233 24.94 -14.18 -22.99
C ALA A 233 24.47 -12.73 -22.77
N GLN A 234 24.13 -12.02 -23.83
CA GLN A 234 23.50 -10.69 -23.70
C GLN A 234 22.19 -10.83 -22.90
N GLY A 235 22.01 -9.99 -21.88
CA GLY A 235 20.89 -10.08 -20.94
C GLY A 235 21.05 -11.16 -19.85
N GLY A 236 22.09 -12.00 -19.92
CA GLY A 236 22.38 -13.00 -18.91
C GLY A 236 22.81 -12.37 -17.57
N VAL A 237 22.21 -12.79 -16.47
CA VAL A 237 22.52 -12.29 -15.12
C VAL A 237 23.90 -12.79 -14.70
N ILE A 238 24.77 -11.88 -14.28
CA ILE A 238 26.11 -12.14 -13.78
C ILE A 238 26.11 -12.20 -12.25
N ALA A 239 25.44 -11.24 -11.63
CA ALA A 239 25.34 -11.14 -10.19
C ALA A 239 24.01 -10.50 -9.76
N GLU A 240 23.59 -10.81 -8.55
CA GLU A 240 22.45 -10.15 -7.92
C GLU A 240 22.92 -9.33 -6.73
N VAL A 241 22.37 -8.12 -6.60
CA VAL A 241 22.66 -7.20 -5.49
C VAL A 241 21.35 -6.82 -4.82
N THR A 242 21.31 -6.88 -3.49
CA THR A 242 20.16 -6.51 -2.69
C THR A 242 20.54 -5.48 -1.64
N ASN A 243 19.75 -4.43 -1.49
CA ASN A 243 19.92 -3.46 -0.42
C ASN A 243 19.12 -3.93 0.82
N PRO A 244 19.78 -4.39 1.89
CA PRO A 244 19.10 -4.93 3.07
C PRO A 244 18.38 -3.86 3.91
N ALA A 245 18.68 -2.59 3.73
CA ALA A 245 18.03 -1.50 4.44
C ALA A 245 16.69 -1.07 3.81
N ARG A 246 16.41 -1.54 2.59
CA ARG A 246 15.18 -1.21 1.87
C ARG A 246 14.28 -2.43 1.79
N VAL A 247 13.49 -2.60 2.83
CA VAL A 247 12.55 -3.72 2.95
C VAL A 247 11.10 -3.22 3.06
N GLU A 248 10.20 -4.04 2.63
CA GLU A 248 8.77 -3.93 2.87
C GLU A 248 8.26 -5.20 3.57
N ILE A 249 7.10 -5.10 4.18
CA ILE A 249 6.44 -6.24 4.81
C ILE A 249 5.23 -6.57 3.98
N VAL A 250 5.12 -7.82 3.61
CA VAL A 250 4.02 -8.36 2.80
C VAL A 250 3.18 -9.26 3.70
N PHE A 251 1.96 -8.83 4.01
CA PHE A 251 1.00 -9.58 4.79
C PHE A 251 -0.03 -10.25 3.88
N ASN A 252 -0.40 -11.49 4.20
CA ASN A 252 -1.53 -12.15 3.59
C ASN A 252 -2.79 -11.85 4.40
N ALA A 253 -3.82 -11.34 3.73
CA ALA A 253 -5.06 -10.94 4.35
C ALA A 253 -6.28 -11.53 3.61
N PRO A 254 -7.34 -11.94 4.33
CA PRO A 254 -8.62 -12.24 3.70
C PRO A 254 -9.18 -10.99 2.99
N PRO A 255 -9.88 -11.12 1.85
CA PRO A 255 -10.41 -9.97 1.11
C PRO A 255 -11.30 -9.05 1.94
N ALA A 256 -12.12 -9.62 2.83
CA ALA A 256 -13.01 -8.86 3.72
C ALA A 256 -12.24 -7.94 4.68
N LEU A 257 -11.09 -8.37 5.19
CA LEU A 257 -10.22 -7.57 6.03
C LEU A 257 -9.46 -6.53 5.20
N ALA A 258 -8.95 -6.94 4.06
CA ALA A 258 -8.20 -6.06 3.15
C ALA A 258 -9.04 -4.87 2.67
N ALA A 259 -10.35 -5.05 2.51
CA ALA A 259 -11.28 -3.98 2.15
C ALA A 259 -11.42 -2.89 3.25
N GLN A 260 -11.09 -3.22 4.51
CA GLN A 260 -11.16 -2.30 5.64
C GLN A 260 -9.83 -1.59 5.92
N VAL A 261 -8.73 -2.05 5.30
CA VAL A 261 -7.39 -1.49 5.47
C VAL A 261 -7.08 -0.55 4.31
N ARG A 262 -6.58 0.65 4.62
CA ARG A 262 -6.22 1.68 3.64
C ARG A 262 -4.73 2.01 3.71
N ALA A 263 -4.21 2.59 2.64
CA ALA A 263 -2.89 3.20 2.69
C ALA A 263 -2.85 4.26 3.81
N GLY A 264 -1.78 4.23 4.61
CA GLY A 264 -1.64 5.06 5.81
C GLY A 264 -2.08 4.38 7.11
N SER A 265 -2.79 3.25 7.07
CA SER A 265 -3.14 2.50 8.30
C SER A 265 -1.88 2.03 9.01
N ALA A 266 -1.85 2.17 10.34
CA ALA A 266 -0.76 1.65 11.18
C ALA A 266 -0.94 0.14 11.42
N ILE A 267 0.18 -0.58 11.40
CA ILE A 267 0.25 -2.00 11.76
C ILE A 267 1.36 -2.14 12.81
N ARG A 268 1.05 -2.73 13.94
CA ARG A 268 2.05 -3.15 14.92
C ARG A 268 2.59 -4.52 14.51
N VAL A 269 3.89 -4.62 14.35
CA VAL A 269 4.55 -5.82 13.81
C VAL A 269 5.42 -6.47 14.87
N GLN A 270 5.22 -7.76 15.06
CA GLN A 270 6.05 -8.61 15.89
C GLN A 270 6.99 -9.43 14.99
N GLY A 271 8.27 -9.24 15.13
CA GLY A 271 9.29 -9.97 14.39
C GLY A 271 10.33 -10.65 15.29
N PRO A 272 11.30 -11.37 14.72
CA PRO A 272 12.36 -12.03 15.49
C PRO A 272 13.25 -11.08 16.29
N ALA A 273 13.36 -9.81 15.83
CA ALA A 273 14.16 -8.77 16.49
C ALA A 273 13.36 -7.93 17.49
N GLY A 274 12.08 -8.27 17.74
CA GLY A 274 11.17 -7.54 18.62
C GLY A 274 10.00 -6.92 17.89
N GLU A 275 9.32 -6.02 18.58
CA GLU A 275 8.16 -5.29 18.08
C GLU A 275 8.58 -3.97 17.41
N PHE A 276 7.94 -3.63 16.30
CA PHE A 276 8.13 -2.38 15.60
C PHE A 276 6.85 -1.99 14.85
N ASP A 277 6.73 -0.71 14.50
CA ASP A 277 5.59 -0.21 13.76
C ASP A 277 5.83 -0.22 12.25
N ALA A 278 4.75 -0.39 11.50
CA ALA A 278 4.75 -0.28 10.06
C ALA A 278 3.50 0.48 9.57
N VAL A 279 3.62 1.12 8.41
CA VAL A 279 2.53 1.86 7.77
C VAL A 279 2.17 1.18 6.45
N VAL A 280 0.89 0.93 6.25
CA VAL A 280 0.37 0.35 5.00
C VAL A 280 0.67 1.29 3.84
N THR A 281 1.31 0.77 2.80
CA THR A 281 1.59 1.49 1.55
C THR A 281 0.60 1.17 0.45
N GLY A 282 -0.03 -0.01 0.52
CA GLY A 282 -1.03 -0.42 -0.45
C GLY A 282 -1.62 -1.79 -0.18
N VAL A 283 -2.75 -2.03 -0.82
CA VAL A 283 -3.48 -3.30 -0.80
C VAL A 283 -3.67 -3.75 -2.23
N ALA A 284 -3.32 -4.98 -2.55
CA ALA A 284 -3.42 -5.54 -3.89
C ALA A 284 -3.95 -6.98 -3.86
N ALA A 285 -4.56 -7.41 -4.95
CA ALA A 285 -4.84 -8.84 -5.15
C ALA A 285 -3.52 -9.61 -5.20
N GLY A 286 -3.42 -10.72 -4.47
CA GLY A 286 -2.22 -11.55 -4.45
C GLY A 286 -1.99 -12.24 -5.81
N ALA A 287 -0.78 -12.12 -6.35
CA ALA A 287 -0.37 -12.85 -7.55
C ALA A 287 -0.03 -14.29 -7.15
N GLY A 288 -0.98 -15.17 -7.16
CA GLY A 288 -0.85 -16.58 -6.74
C GLY A 288 -2.12 -17.09 -6.06
N ALA A 289 -3.16 -16.30 -6.09
CA ALA A 289 -4.42 -16.58 -5.46
C ALA A 289 -5.29 -17.54 -6.32
N GLU A 290 -4.89 -18.79 -6.43
CA GLU A 290 -5.88 -19.86 -6.65
C GLU A 290 -6.91 -19.90 -5.49
N SER A 291 -6.68 -19.13 -4.40
CA SER A 291 -7.52 -19.03 -3.19
C SER A 291 -8.02 -17.61 -2.86
N GLY A 292 -7.98 -16.65 -3.80
CA GLY A 292 -8.57 -15.31 -3.57
C GLY A 292 -7.88 -14.47 -2.47
N GLY A 293 -6.63 -14.73 -2.17
CA GLY A 293 -5.88 -13.98 -1.14
C GLY A 293 -5.58 -12.54 -1.57
N THR A 294 -5.62 -11.63 -0.63
CA THR A 294 -5.21 -10.24 -0.81
C THR A 294 -3.90 -10.00 -0.07
N VAL A 295 -3.06 -9.18 -0.63
CA VAL A 295 -1.76 -8.81 -0.06
C VAL A 295 -1.80 -7.36 0.43
N ILE A 296 -1.45 -7.16 1.70
CA ILE A 296 -1.24 -5.83 2.28
C ILE A 296 0.27 -5.59 2.34
N ARG A 297 0.73 -4.52 1.69
CA ARG A 297 2.12 -4.08 1.74
C ARG A 297 2.26 -2.97 2.75
N ALA A 298 3.26 -3.07 3.62
CA ALA A 298 3.55 -2.07 4.63
C ALA A 298 5.04 -1.74 4.66
N ARG A 299 5.36 -0.49 4.97
CA ARG A 299 6.73 -0.03 5.17
C ARG A 299 7.00 0.10 6.67
N PRO A 300 8.11 -0.45 7.18
CA PRO A 300 8.53 -0.21 8.56
C PRO A 300 8.72 1.30 8.80
N SER A 301 8.25 1.80 9.94
CA SER A 301 8.35 3.21 10.34
C SER A 301 9.34 3.45 11.49
N GLY A 302 9.93 2.40 12.07
CA GLY A 302 10.92 2.51 13.14
C GLY A 302 11.38 1.14 13.63
N GLY A 303 12.29 1.15 14.60
CA GLY A 303 12.78 -0.07 15.25
C GLY A 303 13.91 -0.79 14.51
N SER A 304 14.34 -1.94 15.06
CA SER A 304 15.31 -2.82 14.44
C SER A 304 14.65 -3.66 13.36
N LEU A 305 15.04 -3.45 12.11
CA LEU A 305 14.44 -4.15 10.96
C LEU A 305 14.94 -5.60 10.92
N PRO A 306 14.04 -6.58 10.87
CA PRO A 306 14.44 -7.96 10.64
C PRO A 306 14.95 -8.13 9.20
N PRO A 307 15.88 -9.07 8.96
CA PRO A 307 16.41 -9.32 7.63
C PRO A 307 15.32 -9.79 6.66
N ALA A 308 15.52 -9.53 5.38
CA ALA A 308 14.65 -10.04 4.32
C ALA A 308 14.51 -11.56 4.41
N GLY A 309 13.31 -12.08 4.19
CA GLY A 309 12.97 -13.48 4.36
C GLY A 309 12.41 -13.84 5.75
N SER A 310 12.54 -12.95 6.75
CA SER A 310 11.98 -13.18 8.08
C SER A 310 10.47 -13.26 8.07
N ALA A 311 9.93 -14.25 8.80
CA ALA A 311 8.49 -14.30 9.09
C ALA A 311 8.16 -13.31 10.20
N VAL A 312 7.03 -12.61 10.05
CA VAL A 312 6.52 -11.62 11.01
C VAL A 312 5.01 -11.78 11.19
N SER A 313 4.48 -11.30 12.31
CA SER A 313 3.03 -11.16 12.49
C SER A 313 2.70 -9.69 12.69
N GLY A 314 1.67 -9.21 11.99
CA GLY A 314 1.17 -7.85 12.13
C GLY A 314 -0.19 -7.82 12.81
N THR A 315 -0.43 -6.86 13.69
CA THR A 315 -1.75 -6.58 14.26
C THR A 315 -2.26 -5.28 13.64
N VAL A 316 -3.37 -5.38 12.92
CA VAL A 316 -4.05 -4.22 12.32
C VAL A 316 -5.34 -3.96 13.08
N VAL A 317 -5.58 -2.69 13.39
CA VAL A 317 -6.86 -2.23 13.95
C VAL A 317 -7.76 -1.82 12.79
N THR A 318 -8.88 -2.49 12.63
CA THR A 318 -9.87 -2.21 11.58
C THR A 318 -11.14 -1.64 12.18
N GLY A 319 -11.79 -0.69 11.48
CA GLY A 319 -13.07 -0.11 11.93
C GLY A 319 -12.96 1.19 12.75
N GLY A 320 -11.76 1.78 12.88
CA GLY A 320 -11.56 3.04 13.63
C GLY A 320 -12.25 4.28 13.05
N ASP A 321 -12.65 4.27 11.78
CA ASP A 321 -13.32 5.41 11.12
C ASP A 321 -14.86 5.35 11.16
N ALA A 322 -15.44 4.29 11.68
CA ALA A 322 -16.90 4.12 11.71
C ALA A 322 -17.55 4.64 13.01
N GLY A 323 -17.00 5.67 13.65
CA GLY A 323 -17.67 6.40 14.73
C GLY A 323 -18.07 5.54 15.96
N GLY A 324 -17.60 4.32 16.10
CA GLY A 324 -17.86 3.46 17.24
C GLY A 324 -17.19 4.02 18.50
N LEU A 325 -17.93 4.06 19.60
CA LEU A 325 -17.39 4.39 20.90
C LEU A 325 -16.84 3.13 21.56
N THR A 326 -15.73 3.22 22.30
CA THR A 326 -15.21 2.10 23.07
C THR A 326 -15.05 2.46 24.52
N VAL A 327 -15.35 1.49 25.37
CA VAL A 327 -15.17 1.57 26.81
C VAL A 327 -14.34 0.39 27.30
N PRO A 328 -13.64 0.47 28.44
CA PRO A 328 -13.07 -0.70 29.08
C PRO A 328 -14.13 -1.77 29.31
N SER A 329 -13.82 -3.05 29.05
CA SER A 329 -14.80 -4.14 29.22
C SER A 329 -15.33 -4.24 30.65
N ASP A 330 -14.50 -3.89 31.64
CA ASP A 330 -14.91 -3.86 33.07
C ASP A 330 -15.91 -2.75 33.38
N ALA A 331 -16.07 -1.74 32.51
CA ALA A 331 -17.07 -0.68 32.68
C ALA A 331 -18.49 -1.15 32.38
N ILE A 332 -18.66 -2.25 31.64
CA ILE A 332 -19.95 -2.76 31.23
C ILE A 332 -20.43 -3.73 32.34
N GLN A 333 -21.58 -3.40 32.90
CA GLN A 333 -22.23 -4.21 33.94
C GLN A 333 -23.60 -4.68 33.45
N THR A 334 -24.09 -5.79 34.01
CA THR A 334 -25.44 -6.27 33.70
C THR A 334 -26.34 -5.95 34.88
N VAL A 335 -27.35 -5.13 34.68
CA VAL A 335 -28.39 -4.79 35.66
C VAL A 335 -29.72 -5.22 35.07
N GLU A 336 -30.50 -6.01 35.78
CA GLU A 336 -31.82 -6.53 35.35
C GLU A 336 -31.84 -7.20 33.97
N GLY A 337 -30.72 -7.80 33.57
CA GLY A 337 -30.60 -8.45 32.27
C GLY A 337 -30.16 -7.52 31.11
N ALA A 338 -30.08 -6.21 31.34
CA ALA A 338 -29.58 -5.22 30.36
C ALA A 338 -28.10 -4.87 30.61
N SER A 339 -27.37 -4.64 29.54
CA SER A 339 -26.01 -4.11 29.64
C SER A 339 -26.08 -2.61 29.94
N VAL A 340 -25.42 -2.16 30.99
CA VAL A 340 -25.38 -0.75 31.39
C VAL A 340 -23.93 -0.27 31.59
N VAL A 341 -23.74 1.03 31.44
CA VAL A 341 -22.50 1.74 31.79
C VAL A 341 -22.86 2.84 32.78
N PHE A 342 -22.07 2.99 33.84
CA PHE A 342 -22.28 4.02 34.84
C PHE A 342 -21.63 5.33 34.43
N VAL A 343 -22.44 6.28 34.03
CA VAL A 343 -22.00 7.63 33.60
C VAL A 343 -21.86 8.54 34.81
N ARG A 344 -20.76 9.26 34.91
CA ARG A 344 -20.49 10.22 35.99
C ARG A 344 -21.42 11.43 35.91
N THR A 345 -22.12 11.74 36.99
CA THR A 345 -22.95 12.94 37.18
C THR A 345 -22.39 13.82 38.29
N ALA A 346 -23.00 14.95 38.56
CA ALA A 346 -22.61 15.84 39.66
C ALA A 346 -22.77 15.16 41.04
N GLU A 347 -23.78 14.31 41.20
CA GLU A 347 -24.18 13.70 42.47
C GLU A 347 -23.68 12.26 42.65
N GLY A 348 -23.17 11.64 41.59
CA GLY A 348 -22.75 10.24 41.67
C GLY A 348 -22.56 9.62 40.29
N PHE A 349 -23.20 8.51 40.03
CA PHE A 349 -23.19 7.79 38.77
C PHE A 349 -24.61 7.40 38.39
N ARG A 350 -24.92 7.54 37.09
CA ARG A 350 -26.20 7.07 36.52
C ARG A 350 -25.97 5.85 35.66
N ALA A 351 -26.76 4.82 35.87
CA ALA A 351 -26.79 3.64 35.01
C ALA A 351 -27.46 4.00 33.67
N VAL A 352 -26.71 3.90 32.57
CA VAL A 352 -27.19 4.17 31.22
C VAL A 352 -27.19 2.86 30.45
N PRO A 353 -28.34 2.42 29.92
CA PRO A 353 -28.42 1.25 29.08
C PRO A 353 -27.62 1.44 27.79
N VAL A 354 -26.82 0.43 27.43
CA VAL A 354 -26.00 0.47 26.24
C VAL A 354 -26.13 -0.81 25.43
N LEU A 355 -26.00 -0.68 24.11
CA LEU A 355 -25.87 -1.84 23.25
C LEU A 355 -24.37 -2.11 23.03
N ALA A 356 -23.87 -3.16 23.71
CA ALA A 356 -22.48 -3.57 23.55
C ALA A 356 -22.30 -4.34 22.23
N GLY A 357 -21.25 -3.99 21.50
CA GLY A 357 -20.83 -4.64 20.27
C GLY A 357 -19.70 -5.65 20.50
N ARG A 358 -18.69 -5.61 19.61
CA ARG A 358 -17.54 -6.54 19.68
C ARG A 358 -16.58 -6.14 20.79
N GLN A 359 -16.01 -7.14 21.44
CA GLN A 359 -14.90 -6.97 22.36
C GLN A 359 -13.57 -7.18 21.63
N ALA A 360 -12.61 -6.27 21.84
CA ALA A 360 -11.26 -6.34 21.31
C ALA A 360 -10.26 -6.05 22.45
N GLY A 361 -9.55 -7.08 22.88
CA GLY A 361 -8.67 -7.00 24.03
C GLY A 361 -9.41 -6.67 25.33
N ASP A 362 -9.02 -5.60 26.00
CA ASP A 362 -9.61 -5.09 27.23
C ASP A 362 -10.74 -4.06 27.00
N ARG A 363 -11.13 -3.83 25.74
CA ARG A 363 -12.14 -2.84 25.36
C ARG A 363 -13.32 -3.47 24.63
N THR A 364 -14.50 -2.88 24.84
CA THR A 364 -15.74 -3.29 24.15
C THR A 364 -16.31 -2.08 23.39
N GLU A 365 -16.74 -2.34 22.17
CA GLU A 365 -17.42 -1.36 21.32
C GLU A 365 -18.84 -1.11 21.85
N ILE A 366 -19.27 0.15 21.83
CA ILE A 366 -20.63 0.56 22.18
C ILE A 366 -21.32 1.02 20.89
N LEU A 367 -22.35 0.30 20.50
CA LEU A 367 -23.10 0.57 19.26
C LEU A 367 -24.15 1.68 19.47
N SER A 368 -24.71 1.81 20.69
CA SER A 368 -25.64 2.87 21.06
C SER A 368 -25.73 3.04 22.57
N GLY A 369 -26.25 4.20 23.02
CA GLY A 369 -26.44 4.53 24.44
C GLY A 369 -25.48 5.57 24.99
N LEU A 370 -24.38 5.89 24.30
CA LEU A 370 -23.43 6.95 24.68
C LEU A 370 -23.21 7.95 23.53
N THR A 371 -22.85 9.18 23.84
CA THR A 371 -22.55 10.23 22.85
C THR A 371 -21.05 10.45 22.64
N GLY A 372 -20.21 9.89 23.53
CA GLY A 372 -18.75 10.00 23.44
C GLY A 372 -18.14 11.14 24.26
N ALA A 373 -18.96 12.03 24.84
CA ALA A 373 -18.51 13.10 25.71
C ALA A 373 -18.49 12.72 27.19
N GLU A 374 -19.05 11.57 27.52
CA GLU A 374 -19.26 11.11 28.89
C GLU A 374 -17.97 10.65 29.55
N ARG A 375 -17.92 10.84 30.86
CA ARG A 375 -16.97 10.17 31.75
C ARG A 375 -17.70 9.02 32.46
N ILE A 376 -17.10 7.85 32.44
CA ILE A 376 -17.75 6.61 32.93
C ILE A 376 -16.91 5.98 34.02
N ALA A 377 -17.57 5.12 34.85
CA ALA A 377 -16.85 4.25 35.72
C ALA A 377 -16.19 3.11 34.94
N GLY A 378 -14.88 2.93 35.09
CA GLY A 378 -14.07 1.87 34.51
C GLY A 378 -13.86 0.72 35.51
N ALA A 379 -12.62 0.55 35.99
CA ALA A 379 -12.32 -0.46 36.99
C ALA A 379 -13.16 -0.25 38.24
N ASN A 380 -13.59 -1.38 38.86
CA ASN A 380 -14.48 -1.45 40.02
C ASN A 380 -15.91 -0.94 39.79
N ALA A 381 -16.37 -0.81 38.55
CA ALA A 381 -17.74 -0.42 38.22
C ALA A 381 -18.79 -1.40 38.82
N PHE A 382 -18.42 -2.66 39.10
CA PHE A 382 -19.30 -3.65 39.71
C PHE A 382 -19.78 -3.22 41.11
N LEU A 383 -19.05 -2.38 41.87
CA LEU A 383 -19.45 -1.85 43.14
C LEU A 383 -20.68 -0.93 43.01
N LEU A 384 -20.77 -0.17 41.89
CA LEU A 384 -21.95 0.66 41.63
C LEU A 384 -23.18 -0.16 41.34
N LYS A 385 -23.05 -1.31 40.70
CA LYS A 385 -24.15 -2.28 40.52
C LYS A 385 -24.65 -2.79 41.89
N ALA A 386 -23.74 -3.12 42.81
CA ALA A 386 -24.10 -3.61 44.11
C ALA A 386 -24.83 -2.53 44.98
N GLU A 387 -24.42 -1.27 44.82
CA GLU A 387 -25.05 -0.13 45.54
C GLU A 387 -26.41 0.20 44.94
N LEU A 388 -26.57 0.13 43.60
CA LEU A 388 -27.86 0.30 42.93
C LEU A 388 -28.88 -0.72 43.40
N ALA A 389 -28.50 -2.01 43.46
CA ALA A 389 -29.36 -3.09 43.93
C ALA A 389 -29.80 -2.97 45.41
N LYS A 390 -28.98 -2.32 46.26
CA LYS A 390 -29.39 -2.03 47.65
C LYS A 390 -30.44 -0.90 47.69
N GLY A 391 -30.27 0.17 46.91
CA GLY A 391 -31.23 1.25 46.84
C GLY A 391 -32.62 0.78 46.39
N GLU A 392 -32.69 -0.11 45.40
CA GLU A 392 -33.96 -0.70 44.94
C GLU A 392 -34.64 -1.59 45.99
N ALA A 393 -33.86 -2.30 46.82
CA ALA A 393 -34.37 -3.12 47.90
C ALA A 393 -34.95 -2.30 49.07
N GLU A 394 -34.50 -1.07 49.30
CA GLU A 394 -34.99 -0.17 50.36
C GLU A 394 -36.28 0.58 49.93
N HIS A 395 -36.57 0.72 48.65
CA HIS A 395 -37.78 1.36 48.15
C HIS A 395 -38.93 0.40 47.85
N GLY A 396 -38.71 -0.92 48.00
CA GLY A 396 -39.69 -1.99 47.70
C GLY A 396 -40.51 -2.48 48.90
N HIS A 397 -40.62 -1.73 49.98
CA HIS A 397 -41.46 -2.07 51.17
C HIS A 397 -42.57 -1.09 51.39
#